data_1219944ac896b3f1c01cb791f99bbc51
#
_entry.id   1219944ac896b3f1c01cb791f99bbc51
#
_cell.length_a   1.000
_cell.length_b   1.000
_cell.length_c   1.000
_cell.angle_alpha   90.00
_cell.angle_beta   90.00
_cell.angle_gamma   90.00
#
_symmetry.space_group_name_H-M   'P 1'
#
loop_
_entity.id
_entity.type
_entity.pdbx_description
1 polymer ?
#
loop_
_entity_poly.entity_id
_entity_poly.type
_entity_poly.pdbx_seq_one_letter_code
_entity_poly.pdbx_strand_id
1 'polypeptide(L)'
;MNILITGAGKGIGFEIAKLFSGEKGNKIIGISRKTESLQSLAIENIFPIQFDLANFNNYQSDLLPEIKKHFTKIDILINNAGFLVNQPFQKISSIDFDKTFDINIKSPFFLCQTLLPLMHSKTHIVNISSMGGFQGSAKFNGLSVYSASKGALAILTECMAEELKENGIKVNCLALGAVQTEMLSEAFPSYEAPLKPSEMAEFIVDFAINGSKYFNGKIIPVTLSNP
;
A
#
# COMPACT_ATOMS: atom_id res chain seq x y z
N MET A 1 13.64 2.10 -13.01
CA MET A 1 13.23 2.63 -11.69
C MET A 1 13.36 1.53 -10.64
N ASN A 2 13.52 1.90 -9.37
CA ASN A 2 13.51 1.00 -8.22
C ASN A 2 12.19 1.17 -7.47
N ILE A 3 11.33 0.16 -7.53
CA ILE A 3 9.96 0.19 -7.02
C ILE A 3 9.84 -0.78 -5.84
N LEU A 4 9.39 -0.29 -4.69
CA LEU A 4 9.11 -1.09 -3.52
C LEU A 4 7.61 -1.16 -3.26
N ILE A 5 7.07 -2.37 -3.13
CA ILE A 5 5.63 -2.61 -2.98
C ILE A 5 5.40 -3.47 -1.74
N THR A 6 4.58 -3.00 -0.82
CA THR A 6 4.14 -3.81 0.33
C THR A 6 2.85 -4.56 0.03
N GLY A 7 2.68 -5.74 0.63
CA GLY A 7 1.52 -6.58 0.36
C GLY A 7 1.49 -7.16 -1.06
N ALA A 8 2.67 -7.43 -1.64
CA ALA A 8 2.80 -7.86 -3.03
C ALA A 8 2.53 -9.36 -3.27
N GLY A 9 2.22 -10.14 -2.23
CA GLY A 9 2.05 -11.60 -2.36
C GLY A 9 0.73 -12.03 -3.02
N LYS A 10 -0.28 -11.17 -3.11
CA LYS A 10 -1.59 -11.44 -3.73
C LYS A 10 -2.33 -10.15 -4.09
N GLY A 11 -3.44 -10.29 -4.79
CA GLY A 11 -4.36 -9.19 -5.10
C GLY A 11 -3.70 -8.03 -5.86
N ILE A 12 -4.05 -6.80 -5.49
CA ILE A 12 -3.60 -5.58 -6.19
C ILE A 12 -2.07 -5.47 -6.19
N GLY A 13 -1.42 -5.70 -5.04
CA GLY A 13 0.04 -5.57 -4.93
C GLY A 13 0.81 -6.55 -5.82
N PHE A 14 0.29 -7.76 -6.01
CA PHE A 14 0.85 -8.74 -6.92
C PHE A 14 0.75 -8.28 -8.39
N GLU A 15 -0.42 -7.78 -8.80
CA GLU A 15 -0.61 -7.27 -10.17
C GLU A 15 0.23 -6.01 -10.44
N ILE A 16 0.39 -5.12 -9.44
CA ILE A 16 1.30 -3.97 -9.54
C ILE A 16 2.74 -4.43 -9.80
N ALA A 17 3.23 -5.43 -9.02
CA ALA A 17 4.59 -5.94 -9.19
C ALA A 17 4.80 -6.53 -10.59
N LYS A 18 3.83 -7.28 -11.08
CA LYS A 18 3.82 -7.88 -12.41
C LYS A 18 3.81 -6.83 -13.53
N LEU A 19 2.98 -5.79 -13.41
CA LEU A 19 2.94 -4.70 -14.40
C LEU A 19 4.26 -3.93 -14.47
N PHE A 20 4.81 -3.53 -13.33
CA PHE A 20 6.11 -2.84 -13.32
C PHE A 20 7.25 -3.68 -13.87
N SER A 21 7.20 -5.00 -13.71
CA SER A 21 8.25 -5.90 -14.18
C SER A 21 8.33 -6.00 -15.72
N GLY A 22 7.23 -5.67 -16.42
CA GLY A 22 7.19 -5.65 -17.88
C GLY A 22 8.05 -4.56 -18.53
N GLU A 23 8.40 -3.52 -17.76
CA GLU A 23 9.21 -2.41 -18.29
C GLU A 23 10.71 -2.65 -18.06
N LYS A 24 11.49 -2.61 -19.16
CA LYS A 24 12.95 -2.80 -19.11
C LYS A 24 13.61 -1.75 -18.20
N GLY A 25 14.50 -2.21 -17.34
CA GLY A 25 15.27 -1.36 -16.42
C GLY A 25 14.56 -1.05 -15.09
N ASN A 26 13.33 -1.54 -14.88
CA ASN A 26 12.72 -1.54 -13.56
C ASN A 26 13.29 -2.67 -12.71
N LYS A 27 13.42 -2.41 -11.40
CA LYS A 27 13.69 -3.41 -10.36
C LYS A 27 12.58 -3.30 -9.31
N ILE A 28 11.98 -4.41 -8.96
CA ILE A 28 10.83 -4.46 -8.08
C ILE A 28 11.16 -5.26 -6.82
N ILE A 29 11.04 -4.65 -5.65
CA ILE A 29 10.99 -5.36 -4.38
C ILE A 29 9.52 -5.54 -3.98
N GLY A 30 9.09 -6.79 -3.85
CA GLY A 30 7.78 -7.15 -3.34
C GLY A 30 7.86 -7.70 -1.92
N ILE A 31 7.36 -6.96 -0.92
CA ILE A 31 7.35 -7.40 0.49
C ILE A 31 6.01 -8.05 0.81
N SER A 32 6.06 -9.26 1.36
CA SER A 32 4.87 -10.00 1.82
C SER A 32 5.24 -11.05 2.86
N ARG A 33 4.26 -11.49 3.66
CA ARG A 33 4.41 -12.64 4.59
C ARG A 33 4.56 -13.97 3.85
N LYS A 34 3.99 -14.04 2.64
CA LYS A 34 4.09 -15.19 1.72
C LYS A 34 4.56 -14.68 0.38
N THR A 35 5.61 -15.25 -0.18
CA THR A 35 6.24 -14.78 -1.41
C THR A 35 6.21 -15.80 -2.55
N GLU A 36 5.63 -16.97 -2.32
CA GLU A 36 5.61 -18.09 -3.27
C GLU A 36 4.99 -17.70 -4.62
N SER A 37 3.94 -16.88 -4.60
CA SER A 37 3.29 -16.38 -5.83
C SER A 37 4.21 -15.48 -6.66
N LEU A 38 4.98 -14.58 -6.00
CA LEU A 38 5.95 -13.75 -6.70
C LEU A 38 7.14 -14.56 -7.21
N GLN A 39 7.62 -15.54 -6.43
CA GLN A 39 8.71 -16.42 -6.82
C GLN A 39 8.31 -17.29 -8.02
N SER A 40 7.06 -17.76 -8.07
CA SER A 40 6.55 -18.59 -9.16
C SER A 40 6.46 -17.87 -10.51
N LEU A 41 6.48 -16.52 -10.51
CA LEU A 41 6.56 -15.76 -11.76
C LEU A 41 7.88 -15.97 -12.49
N ALA A 42 8.95 -16.32 -11.78
CA ALA A 42 10.31 -16.51 -12.31
C ALA A 42 10.80 -15.30 -13.15
N ILE A 43 10.46 -14.07 -12.71
CA ILE A 43 10.83 -12.82 -13.39
C ILE A 43 12.08 -12.25 -12.71
N GLU A 44 13.17 -12.09 -13.45
CA GLU A 44 14.50 -11.75 -12.93
C GLU A 44 14.58 -10.40 -12.21
N ASN A 45 13.75 -9.43 -12.58
CA ASN A 45 13.75 -8.09 -11.98
C ASN A 45 12.78 -7.92 -10.81
N ILE A 46 12.14 -9.00 -10.36
CA ILE A 46 11.33 -9.04 -9.13
C ILE A 46 12.16 -9.71 -8.01
N PHE A 47 12.30 -9.03 -6.90
CA PHE A 47 13.01 -9.47 -5.70
C PHE A 47 12.01 -9.63 -4.54
N PRO A 48 11.46 -10.83 -4.32
CA PRO A 48 10.53 -11.08 -3.23
C PRO A 48 11.26 -11.07 -1.89
N ILE A 49 10.75 -10.29 -0.93
CA ILE A 49 11.23 -10.28 0.46
C ILE A 49 10.11 -10.80 1.36
N GLN A 50 10.36 -11.92 2.02
CA GLN A 50 9.43 -12.45 3.02
C GLN A 50 9.62 -11.70 4.33
N PHE A 51 8.61 -10.91 4.72
CA PHE A 51 8.65 -10.15 5.96
C PHE A 51 7.24 -9.84 6.47
N ASP A 52 7.06 -9.92 7.81
CA ASP A 52 5.83 -9.46 8.46
C ASP A 52 5.97 -7.99 8.86
N LEU A 53 5.18 -7.14 8.23
CA LEU A 53 5.21 -5.69 8.45
C LEU A 53 4.69 -5.26 9.84
N ALA A 54 4.12 -6.16 10.64
CA ALA A 54 3.85 -5.88 12.05
C ALA A 54 5.13 -5.89 12.92
N ASN A 55 6.24 -6.43 12.40
CA ASN A 55 7.53 -6.47 13.10
C ASN A 55 8.36 -5.20 12.88
N PHE A 56 7.80 -4.02 13.15
CA PHE A 56 8.46 -2.74 12.87
C PHE A 56 9.75 -2.52 13.67
N ASN A 57 9.92 -3.18 14.81
CA ASN A 57 11.17 -3.14 15.57
C ASN A 57 12.35 -3.76 14.81
N ASN A 58 12.07 -4.63 13.84
CA ASN A 58 13.06 -5.33 13.04
C ASN A 58 13.28 -4.69 11.65
N TYR A 59 12.69 -3.52 11.39
CA TYR A 59 12.87 -2.86 10.09
C TYR A 59 14.32 -2.46 9.85
N GLN A 60 14.99 -1.92 10.85
CA GLN A 60 16.39 -1.49 10.72
C GLN A 60 17.37 -2.66 10.68
N SER A 61 17.14 -3.71 11.51
CA SER A 61 18.07 -4.85 11.65
C SER A 61 17.92 -5.88 10.54
N ASP A 62 16.68 -6.14 10.09
CA ASP A 62 16.40 -7.30 9.24
C ASP A 62 15.91 -6.87 7.85
N LEU A 63 14.92 -5.94 7.76
CA LEU A 63 14.31 -5.57 6.49
C LEU A 63 15.20 -4.65 5.66
N LEU A 64 15.74 -3.59 6.24
CA LEU A 64 16.56 -2.61 5.53
C LEU A 64 17.81 -3.22 4.89
N PRO A 65 18.56 -4.12 5.55
CA PRO A 65 19.69 -4.83 4.92
C PRO A 65 19.27 -5.65 3.70
N GLU A 66 18.13 -6.34 3.75
CA GLU A 66 17.61 -7.11 2.61
C GLU A 66 17.27 -6.19 1.43
N ILE A 67 16.63 -5.05 1.69
CA ILE A 67 16.32 -4.06 0.65
C ILE A 67 17.62 -3.51 0.03
N LYS A 68 18.63 -3.22 0.83
CA LYS A 68 19.92 -2.69 0.38
C LYS A 68 20.74 -3.63 -0.50
N LYS A 69 20.46 -4.94 -0.47
CA LYS A 69 21.09 -5.91 -1.42
C LYS A 69 20.70 -5.62 -2.88
N HIS A 70 19.53 -5.01 -3.10
CA HIS A 70 18.96 -4.79 -4.43
C HIS A 70 18.88 -3.32 -4.79
N PHE A 71 18.62 -2.43 -3.81
CA PHE A 71 18.38 -1.00 -4.02
C PHE A 71 19.41 -0.14 -3.30
N THR A 72 19.98 0.82 -4.02
CA THR A 72 20.76 1.94 -3.44
C THR A 72 19.91 3.18 -3.29
N LYS A 73 18.78 3.26 -4.01
CA LYS A 73 17.78 4.32 -3.94
C LYS A 73 16.40 3.75 -4.25
N ILE A 74 15.35 4.47 -3.85
CA ILE A 74 13.95 4.14 -4.12
C ILE A 74 13.33 5.26 -4.95
N ASP A 75 12.81 4.93 -6.12
CA ASP A 75 12.09 5.87 -6.98
C ASP A 75 10.60 5.90 -6.64
N ILE A 76 9.99 4.74 -6.34
CA ILE A 76 8.56 4.61 -5.99
C ILE A 76 8.42 3.68 -4.78
N LEU A 77 7.66 4.12 -3.78
CA LEU A 77 7.18 3.29 -2.66
C LEU A 77 5.66 3.20 -2.72
N ILE A 78 5.12 1.98 -2.80
CA ILE A 78 3.67 1.75 -2.74
C ILE A 78 3.33 1.00 -1.45
N ASN A 79 2.76 1.72 -0.49
CA ASN A 79 2.22 1.17 0.74
C ASN A 79 0.83 0.57 0.46
N ASN A 80 0.81 -0.66 -0.07
CA ASN A 80 -0.41 -1.36 -0.43
C ASN A 80 -0.82 -2.42 0.62
N ALA A 81 0.08 -2.88 1.47
CA ALA A 81 -0.26 -3.82 2.53
C ALA A 81 -1.42 -3.30 3.39
N GLY A 82 -2.37 -4.16 3.69
CA GLY A 82 -3.52 -3.82 4.51
C GLY A 82 -4.07 -5.03 5.25
N PHE A 83 -4.79 -4.74 6.32
CA PHE A 83 -5.56 -5.72 7.09
C PHE A 83 -6.97 -5.17 7.30
N LEU A 84 -7.96 -6.03 7.08
CA LEU A 84 -9.37 -5.73 7.24
C LEU A 84 -10.00 -6.74 8.20
N VAL A 85 -10.74 -6.24 9.18
CA VAL A 85 -11.65 -7.02 9.99
C VAL A 85 -13.07 -6.53 9.73
N ASN A 86 -13.98 -7.45 9.43
CA ASN A 86 -15.40 -7.19 9.28
C ASN A 86 -16.13 -7.78 10.49
N GLN A 87 -16.43 -6.94 11.48
CA GLN A 87 -17.12 -7.31 12.71
C GLN A 87 -18.03 -6.17 13.19
N PRO A 88 -19.19 -6.47 13.78
CA PRO A 88 -20.01 -5.46 14.45
C PRO A 88 -19.17 -4.66 15.46
N PHE A 89 -19.43 -3.36 15.58
CA PHE A 89 -18.67 -2.43 16.44
C PHE A 89 -18.43 -2.97 17.85
N GLN A 90 -19.49 -3.51 18.48
CA GLN A 90 -19.42 -4.03 19.85
C GLN A 90 -18.65 -5.36 19.98
N LYS A 91 -18.28 -6.00 18.89
CA LYS A 91 -17.54 -7.28 18.87
C LYS A 91 -16.08 -7.14 18.46
N ILE A 92 -15.63 -5.94 18.10
CA ILE A 92 -14.23 -5.68 17.79
C ILE A 92 -13.40 -5.92 19.04
N SER A 93 -12.44 -6.85 18.95
CA SER A 93 -11.48 -7.09 20.02
C SER A 93 -10.34 -6.05 20.00
N SER A 94 -9.67 -5.84 21.15
CA SER A 94 -8.44 -5.03 21.18
C SER A 94 -7.35 -5.59 20.25
N ILE A 95 -7.26 -6.91 20.13
CA ILE A 95 -6.32 -7.57 19.24
C ILE A 95 -6.58 -7.21 17.78
N ASP A 96 -7.85 -7.24 17.34
CA ASP A 96 -8.22 -6.86 15.98
C ASP A 96 -7.98 -5.38 15.72
N PHE A 97 -8.28 -4.54 16.72
CA PHE A 97 -8.02 -3.10 16.67
C PHE A 97 -6.52 -2.84 16.47
N ASP A 98 -5.69 -3.37 17.36
CA ASP A 98 -4.23 -3.17 17.34
C ASP A 98 -3.63 -3.68 16.02
N LYS A 99 -3.98 -4.89 15.60
CA LYS A 99 -3.51 -5.48 14.35
C LYS A 99 -3.89 -4.64 13.12
N THR A 100 -5.12 -4.07 13.12
CA THR A 100 -5.56 -3.20 12.02
C THR A 100 -4.70 -1.94 11.95
N PHE A 101 -4.45 -1.29 13.08
CA PHE A 101 -3.61 -0.10 13.14
C PHE A 101 -2.13 -0.42 12.92
N ASP A 102 -1.64 -1.54 13.41
CA ASP A 102 -0.25 -1.97 13.19
C ASP A 102 0.06 -2.11 11.69
N ILE A 103 -0.83 -2.77 10.95
CA ILE A 103 -0.61 -2.99 9.51
C ILE A 103 -0.95 -1.74 8.68
N ASN A 104 -2.08 -1.08 8.96
CA ASN A 104 -2.57 -0.01 8.08
C ASN A 104 -1.93 1.35 8.37
N ILE A 105 -1.37 1.58 9.56
CA ILE A 105 -0.81 2.87 10.00
C ILE A 105 0.64 2.77 10.45
N LYS A 106 0.94 1.96 11.48
CA LYS A 106 2.31 1.89 12.00
C LYS A 106 3.29 1.36 10.96
N SER A 107 2.86 0.36 10.19
CA SER A 107 3.69 -0.20 9.12
C SER A 107 4.10 0.86 8.08
N PRO A 108 3.20 1.56 7.38
CA PRO A 108 3.63 2.58 6.43
C PRO A 108 4.41 3.73 7.08
N PHE A 109 4.07 4.14 8.31
CA PHE A 109 4.79 5.18 9.04
C PHE A 109 6.25 4.79 9.28
N PHE A 110 6.50 3.69 9.97
CA PHE A 110 7.85 3.26 10.32
C PHE A 110 8.65 2.77 9.11
N LEU A 111 7.99 2.20 8.10
CA LEU A 111 8.66 1.80 6.87
C LEU A 111 9.16 3.04 6.11
N CYS A 112 8.34 4.06 5.95
CA CYS A 112 8.79 5.32 5.34
C CYS A 112 9.95 5.94 6.12
N GLN A 113 9.86 6.01 7.45
CA GLN A 113 10.93 6.53 8.30
C GLN A 113 12.24 5.74 8.12
N THR A 114 12.16 4.40 8.08
CA THR A 114 13.31 3.52 7.86
C THR A 114 13.94 3.71 6.48
N LEU A 115 13.13 3.97 5.46
CA LEU A 115 13.56 4.06 4.07
C LEU A 115 13.98 5.46 3.63
N LEU A 116 13.75 6.51 4.44
CA LEU A 116 14.13 7.88 4.10
C LEU A 116 15.58 8.02 3.59
N PRO A 117 16.59 7.32 4.16
CA PRO A 117 17.96 7.41 3.66
C PRO A 117 18.17 6.86 2.23
N LEU A 118 17.22 6.09 1.72
CA LEU A 118 17.23 5.57 0.34
C LEU A 118 16.35 6.41 -0.61
N MET A 119 15.63 7.40 -0.10
CA MET A 119 14.76 8.27 -0.90
C MET A 119 15.53 9.48 -1.42
N HIS A 120 15.03 10.07 -2.50
CA HIS A 120 15.64 11.25 -3.15
C HIS A 120 14.53 12.21 -3.64
N SER A 121 14.92 13.38 -4.13
CA SER A 121 14.01 14.46 -4.52
C SER A 121 13.00 14.15 -5.65
N LYS A 122 13.01 12.96 -6.19
CA LYS A 122 12.04 12.48 -7.18
C LYS A 122 11.27 11.24 -6.69
N THR A 123 11.46 10.84 -5.44
CA THR A 123 10.73 9.70 -4.88
C THR A 123 9.25 10.03 -4.76
N HIS A 124 8.41 9.11 -5.20
CA HIS A 124 6.96 9.16 -5.02
C HIS A 124 6.49 8.06 -4.07
N ILE A 125 5.85 8.45 -2.98
CA ILE A 125 5.20 7.53 -2.03
C ILE A 125 3.70 7.52 -2.34
N VAL A 126 3.15 6.35 -2.62
CA VAL A 126 1.72 6.14 -2.86
C VAL A 126 1.15 5.26 -1.75
N ASN A 127 0.31 5.83 -0.93
CA ASN A 127 -0.40 5.12 0.13
C ASN A 127 -1.75 4.62 -0.39
N ILE A 128 -2.02 3.34 -0.23
CA ILE A 128 -3.29 2.74 -0.65
C ILE A 128 -4.27 2.75 0.52
N SER A 129 -5.24 3.66 0.43
CA SER A 129 -6.35 3.78 1.36
C SER A 129 -7.62 3.15 0.78
N SER A 130 -8.76 3.53 1.29
CA SER A 130 -10.07 3.01 0.90
C SER A 130 -11.12 4.13 0.95
N MET A 131 -12.15 4.02 0.12
CA MET A 131 -13.34 4.87 0.24
C MET A 131 -13.96 4.81 1.62
N GLY A 132 -13.86 3.69 2.33
CA GLY A 132 -14.28 3.60 3.74
C GLY A 132 -13.59 4.61 4.67
N GLY A 133 -12.34 4.99 4.36
CA GLY A 133 -11.57 6.02 5.09
C GLY A 133 -11.69 7.43 4.50
N PHE A 134 -12.33 7.60 3.34
CA PHE A 134 -12.48 8.90 2.70
C PHE A 134 -13.57 9.74 3.38
N GLN A 135 -13.28 11.01 3.67
CA GLN A 135 -14.24 11.90 4.31
C GLN A 135 -15.42 12.19 3.35
N GLY A 136 -16.64 12.14 3.89
CA GLY A 136 -17.85 12.37 3.10
C GLY A 136 -18.37 11.13 2.35
N SER A 137 -17.63 10.02 2.32
CA SER A 137 -18.12 8.78 1.74
C SER A 137 -19.10 8.04 2.66
N ALA A 138 -19.91 7.17 2.09
CA ALA A 138 -20.73 6.23 2.85
C ALA A 138 -19.85 5.33 3.74
N LYS A 139 -20.34 4.98 4.90
CA LYS A 139 -19.67 4.06 5.82
C LYS A 139 -20.41 2.73 5.87
N PHE A 140 -19.64 1.64 5.96
CA PHE A 140 -20.18 0.29 5.91
C PHE A 140 -20.20 -0.32 7.30
N ASN A 141 -21.31 -1.01 7.62
CA ASN A 141 -21.43 -1.75 8.86
C ASN A 141 -20.34 -2.83 8.95
N GLY A 142 -19.75 -3.00 10.12
CA GLY A 142 -18.68 -3.96 10.36
C GLY A 142 -17.26 -3.45 10.05
N LEU A 143 -17.11 -2.27 9.41
CA LEU A 143 -15.81 -1.74 8.98
C LEU A 143 -15.29 -0.56 9.81
N SER A 144 -15.79 -0.35 11.04
CA SER A 144 -15.46 0.84 11.82
C SER A 144 -13.94 1.03 12.04
N VAL A 145 -13.25 -0.01 12.50
CA VAL A 145 -11.78 0.04 12.75
C VAL A 145 -11.00 0.15 11.45
N TYR A 146 -11.38 -0.63 10.44
CA TYR A 146 -10.75 -0.55 9.12
C TYR A 146 -10.88 0.85 8.52
N SER A 147 -12.09 1.40 8.48
CA SER A 147 -12.35 2.74 7.96
C SER A 147 -11.59 3.82 8.73
N ALA A 148 -11.57 3.74 10.07
CA ALA A 148 -10.79 4.64 10.91
C ALA A 148 -9.30 4.59 10.57
N SER A 149 -8.72 3.39 10.43
CA SER A 149 -7.30 3.22 10.07
C SER A 149 -6.99 3.78 8.66
N LYS A 150 -7.90 3.58 7.70
CA LYS A 150 -7.71 4.11 6.33
C LYS A 150 -7.91 5.63 6.27
N GLY A 151 -8.77 6.21 7.12
CA GLY A 151 -8.86 7.65 7.33
C GLY A 151 -7.59 8.22 7.98
N ALA A 152 -7.05 7.54 8.99
CA ALA A 152 -5.78 7.93 9.60
C ALA A 152 -4.62 7.89 8.59
N LEU A 153 -4.57 6.91 7.67
CA LEU A 153 -3.57 6.86 6.60
C LEU A 153 -3.68 8.04 5.63
N ALA A 154 -4.91 8.49 5.34
CA ALA A 154 -5.14 9.67 4.52
C ALA A 154 -4.54 10.92 5.18
N ILE A 155 -4.84 11.17 6.46
CA ILE A 155 -4.26 12.30 7.21
C ILE A 155 -2.74 12.18 7.33
N LEU A 156 -2.22 10.98 7.62
CA LEU A 156 -0.78 10.73 7.65
C LEU A 156 -0.12 11.11 6.32
N THR A 157 -0.77 10.83 5.19
CA THR A 157 -0.28 11.21 3.86
C THR A 157 -0.10 12.72 3.72
N GLU A 158 -1.07 13.51 4.17
CA GLU A 158 -1.00 14.99 4.14
C GLU A 158 0.15 15.51 5.02
N CYS A 159 0.29 14.97 6.24
CA CYS A 159 1.38 15.32 7.14
C CYS A 159 2.75 14.99 6.54
N MET A 160 2.92 13.77 6.03
CA MET A 160 4.17 13.35 5.40
C MET A 160 4.51 14.19 4.17
N ALA A 161 3.52 14.56 3.36
CA ALA A 161 3.73 15.40 2.18
C ALA A 161 4.26 16.79 2.55
N GLU A 162 3.81 17.36 3.67
CA GLU A 162 4.30 18.64 4.18
C GLU A 162 5.69 18.51 4.80
N GLU A 163 5.91 17.49 5.64
CA GLU A 163 7.20 17.30 6.31
C GLU A 163 8.34 16.93 5.34
N LEU A 164 8.03 16.24 4.24
CA LEU A 164 9.04 15.75 3.29
C LEU A 164 9.20 16.64 2.04
N LYS A 165 8.47 17.76 1.96
CA LYS A 165 8.49 18.60 0.75
C LYS A 165 9.86 19.25 0.49
N GLU A 166 10.58 19.63 1.53
CA GLU A 166 11.92 20.22 1.41
C GLU A 166 12.94 19.19 0.86
N ASN A 167 12.68 17.90 1.07
CA ASN A 167 13.44 16.80 0.47
C ASN A 167 13.06 16.53 -0.99
N GLY A 168 12.01 17.21 -1.51
CA GLY A 168 11.47 16.99 -2.85
C GLY A 168 10.68 15.70 -3.01
N ILE A 169 10.45 14.94 -1.93
CA ILE A 169 9.67 13.71 -1.91
C ILE A 169 8.18 14.04 -2.02
N LYS A 170 7.47 13.32 -2.89
CA LYS A 170 6.01 13.47 -3.05
C LYS A 170 5.29 12.31 -2.37
N VAL A 171 4.21 12.63 -1.66
CA VAL A 171 3.38 11.64 -0.96
C VAL A 171 1.92 11.86 -1.31
N ASN A 172 1.27 10.84 -1.85
CA ASN A 172 -0.15 10.89 -2.19
C ASN A 172 -0.87 9.62 -1.71
N CYS A 173 -2.18 9.70 -1.62
CA CYS A 173 -3.05 8.62 -1.17
C CYS A 173 -4.12 8.32 -2.22
N LEU A 174 -4.31 7.06 -2.53
CA LEU A 174 -5.41 6.59 -3.36
C LEU A 174 -6.46 5.92 -2.47
N ALA A 175 -7.65 6.51 -2.40
CA ALA A 175 -8.79 5.97 -1.67
C ALA A 175 -9.59 5.07 -2.61
N LEU A 176 -9.29 3.77 -2.60
CA LEU A 176 -9.87 2.81 -3.54
C LEU A 176 -11.30 2.44 -3.16
N GLY A 177 -12.16 2.32 -4.16
CA GLY A 177 -13.43 1.63 -4.09
C GLY A 177 -13.26 0.11 -4.00
N ALA A 178 -14.35 -0.63 -4.21
CA ALA A 178 -14.33 -2.07 -4.16
C ALA A 178 -13.55 -2.68 -5.35
N VAL A 179 -12.62 -3.57 -5.02
CA VAL A 179 -11.83 -4.35 -5.99
C VAL A 179 -11.91 -5.81 -5.60
N GLN A 180 -12.16 -6.72 -6.56
CA GLN A 180 -12.37 -8.15 -6.33
C GLN A 180 -11.07 -8.85 -5.93
N THR A 181 -10.69 -8.65 -4.68
CA THR A 181 -9.52 -9.28 -4.04
C THR A 181 -9.96 -10.37 -3.09
N GLU A 182 -9.02 -11.25 -2.72
CA GLU A 182 -9.27 -12.28 -1.70
C GLU A 182 -9.69 -11.64 -0.36
N MET A 183 -9.09 -10.50 0.00
CA MET A 183 -9.45 -9.75 1.22
C MET A 183 -10.92 -9.30 1.19
N LEU A 184 -11.40 -8.82 0.04
CA LEU A 184 -12.80 -8.41 -0.10
C LEU A 184 -13.73 -9.63 -0.06
N SER A 185 -13.39 -10.70 -0.78
CA SER A 185 -14.20 -11.93 -0.81
C SER A 185 -14.30 -12.61 0.55
N GLU A 186 -13.21 -12.59 1.35
CA GLU A 186 -13.21 -13.09 2.73
C GLU A 186 -14.11 -12.23 3.64
N ALA A 187 -14.08 -10.90 3.46
CA ALA A 187 -14.88 -9.98 4.28
C ALA A 187 -16.36 -9.92 3.86
N PHE A 188 -16.65 -10.11 2.57
CA PHE A 188 -17.98 -10.01 1.95
C PHE A 188 -18.21 -11.12 0.92
N PRO A 189 -18.45 -12.38 1.35
CA PRO A 189 -18.50 -13.53 0.44
C PRO A 189 -19.56 -13.47 -0.67
N SER A 190 -20.63 -12.67 -0.48
CA SER A 190 -21.74 -12.54 -1.44
C SER A 190 -21.65 -11.27 -2.31
N TYR A 191 -20.55 -10.51 -2.18
CA TYR A 191 -20.40 -9.26 -2.93
C TYR A 191 -19.42 -9.44 -4.08
N GLU A 192 -19.83 -9.05 -5.28
CA GLU A 192 -18.96 -8.95 -6.45
C GLU A 192 -18.57 -7.50 -6.69
N ALA A 193 -17.27 -7.24 -6.68
CA ALA A 193 -16.74 -5.91 -6.96
C ALA A 193 -16.70 -5.65 -8.47
N PRO A 194 -16.92 -4.38 -8.88
CA PRO A 194 -16.94 -4.01 -10.29
C PRO A 194 -15.58 -4.06 -10.99
N LEU A 195 -14.49 -4.02 -10.22
CA LEU A 195 -13.11 -4.00 -10.75
C LEU A 195 -12.31 -5.21 -10.27
N LYS A 196 -11.48 -5.74 -11.17
CA LYS A 196 -10.49 -6.76 -10.87
C LYS A 196 -9.19 -6.13 -10.32
N PRO A 197 -8.35 -6.90 -9.59
CA PRO A 197 -7.05 -6.41 -9.13
C PRO A 197 -6.14 -5.90 -10.25
N SER A 198 -6.15 -6.55 -11.41
CA SER A 198 -5.34 -6.13 -12.58
C SER A 198 -5.75 -4.78 -13.13
N GLU A 199 -7.06 -4.51 -13.24
CA GLU A 199 -7.59 -3.24 -13.74
C GLU A 199 -7.25 -2.07 -12.80
N MET A 200 -7.38 -2.30 -11.49
CA MET A 200 -6.99 -1.30 -10.50
C MET A 200 -5.47 -1.08 -10.47
N ALA A 201 -4.69 -2.14 -10.67
CA ALA A 201 -3.24 -2.07 -10.72
C ALA A 201 -2.74 -1.21 -11.88
N GLU A 202 -3.38 -1.25 -13.06
CA GLU A 202 -3.07 -0.38 -14.21
C GLU A 202 -3.15 1.10 -13.83
N PHE A 203 -4.23 1.51 -13.18
CA PHE A 203 -4.39 2.88 -12.70
C PHE A 203 -3.33 3.26 -11.67
N ILE A 204 -3.08 2.37 -10.68
CA ILE A 204 -2.10 2.64 -9.62
C ILE A 204 -0.69 2.78 -10.20
N VAL A 205 -0.30 1.95 -11.16
CA VAL A 205 1.01 2.02 -11.84
C VAL A 205 1.15 3.33 -12.60
N ASP A 206 0.15 3.72 -13.39
CA ASP A 206 0.19 5.02 -14.11
C ASP A 206 0.27 6.20 -13.12
N PHE A 207 -0.54 6.18 -12.08
CA PHE A 207 -0.50 7.21 -11.04
C PHE A 207 0.85 7.25 -10.30
N ALA A 208 1.43 6.10 -9.96
CA ALA A 208 2.71 6.03 -9.27
C ALA A 208 3.85 6.64 -10.12
N ILE A 209 3.79 6.48 -11.44
CA ILE A 209 4.78 7.06 -12.39
C ILE A 209 4.53 8.54 -12.62
N ASN A 210 3.29 8.95 -12.85
CA ASN A 210 2.94 10.25 -13.40
C ASN A 210 2.33 11.21 -12.38
N GLY A 211 1.67 10.70 -11.32
CA GLY A 211 0.88 11.50 -10.39
C GLY A 211 1.68 12.54 -9.61
N SER A 212 2.95 12.25 -9.29
CA SER A 212 3.83 13.18 -8.57
C SER A 212 4.13 14.49 -9.32
N LYS A 213 3.87 14.54 -10.63
CA LYS A 213 3.98 15.76 -11.44
C LYS A 213 2.91 16.79 -11.09
N TYR A 214 1.76 16.34 -10.63
CA TYR A 214 0.56 17.17 -10.44
C TYR A 214 0.10 17.22 -8.98
N PHE A 215 0.44 16.21 -8.19
CA PHE A 215 -0.09 16.02 -6.85
C PHE A 215 1.00 15.89 -5.79
N ASN A 216 0.75 16.49 -4.64
CA ASN A 216 1.46 16.27 -3.39
C ASN A 216 0.50 16.48 -2.22
N GLY A 217 0.44 15.55 -1.28
CA GLY A 217 -0.47 15.59 -0.14
C GLY A 217 -1.93 15.44 -0.53
N LYS A 218 -2.24 14.74 -1.65
CA LYS A 218 -3.63 14.60 -2.11
C LYS A 218 -4.17 13.22 -1.83
N ILE A 219 -5.44 13.20 -1.38
CA ILE A 219 -6.25 12.00 -1.23
C ILE A 219 -7.18 11.93 -2.43
N ILE A 220 -6.98 10.93 -3.29
CA ILE A 220 -7.68 10.80 -4.57
C ILE A 220 -8.65 9.63 -4.49
N PRO A 221 -9.97 9.87 -4.56
CA PRO A 221 -10.95 8.79 -4.64
C PRO A 221 -10.89 8.09 -6.00
N VAL A 222 -10.78 6.76 -5.98
CA VAL A 222 -10.70 5.91 -7.17
C VAL A 222 -11.82 4.88 -7.10
N THR A 223 -12.98 5.22 -7.61
CA THR A 223 -14.18 4.39 -7.53
C THR A 223 -15.11 4.63 -8.70
N LEU A 224 -15.84 3.59 -9.12
CA LEU A 224 -16.88 3.66 -10.14
C LEU A 224 -18.26 4.03 -9.57
N SER A 225 -18.43 3.90 -8.26
CA SER A 225 -19.68 4.25 -7.58
C SER A 225 -19.48 5.48 -6.71
N ASN A 226 -20.48 6.34 -6.64
CA ASN A 226 -20.54 7.35 -5.59
C ASN A 226 -20.77 6.63 -4.25
N PRO A 227 -19.89 6.80 -3.29
CA PRO A 227 -20.07 6.23 -1.97
C PRO A 227 -21.16 6.94 -1.18
#